data_ebb4a0002f5aa28af744a6ad23e36b0a
#
_entry.id   ebb4a0002f5aa28af744a6ad23e36b0a
#
_cell.length_a   1.000
_cell.length_b   1.000
_cell.length_c   1.000
_cell.angle_alpha   90.00
_cell.angle_beta   90.00
_cell.angle_gamma   90.00
#
_symmetry.space_group_name_H-M   'P 1'
#
loop_
_entity.id
_entity.type
_entity.pdbx_description
1 polymer ?
#
loop_
_entity_poly.entity_id
_entity_poly.type
_entity_poly.pdbx_seq_one_letter_code
_entity_poly.pdbx_strand_id
1 'polypeptide(L)'
;MEAIAKISSILKVDQKELEKESIKTYLRLKLRRCESEIFNITKKYKISSVEEFEDLYKKGEIEEEGTWEDFFRLDHLEAEKELIKRALEELQ
;
A
#
# COMPACT_ATOMS: atom_id res chain seq x y z
N MET A 1 -3.16 -0.76 25.72
CA MET A 1 -1.71 -0.92 25.58
C MET A 1 -0.98 -0.01 26.55
N GLU A 2 -0.06 -0.56 27.33
CA GLU A 2 0.63 0.18 28.39
C GLU A 2 1.44 1.39 27.88
N ALA A 3 2.14 1.20 26.76
CA ALA A 3 2.94 2.26 26.18
C ALA A 3 2.08 3.44 25.74
N ILE A 4 0.92 3.17 25.14
CA ILE A 4 0.05 4.24 24.66
C ILE A 4 -0.56 5.03 25.82
N ALA A 5 -0.86 4.37 26.95
CA ALA A 5 -1.35 5.04 28.14
C ALA A 5 -0.31 5.99 28.71
N LYS A 6 0.94 5.54 28.81
CA LYS A 6 2.04 6.36 29.32
C LYS A 6 2.32 7.56 28.42
N ILE A 7 2.38 7.35 27.13
CA ILE A 7 2.67 8.41 26.15
C ILE A 7 1.55 9.44 26.12
N SER A 8 0.29 8.99 26.12
CA SER A 8 -0.85 9.92 26.13
C SER A 8 -0.85 10.80 27.37
N SER A 9 -0.46 10.23 28.52
CA SER A 9 -0.34 10.98 29.76
C SER A 9 0.76 12.03 29.70
N ILE A 10 1.93 11.68 29.15
CA ILE A 10 3.06 12.61 28.99
C ILE A 10 2.68 13.76 28.07
N LEU A 11 2.04 13.45 26.94
CA LEU A 11 1.64 14.44 25.94
C LEU A 11 0.37 15.19 26.32
N LYS A 12 -0.34 14.74 27.35
CA LYS A 12 -1.60 15.32 27.79
C LYS A 12 -2.65 15.32 26.70
N VAL A 13 -2.75 14.18 25.99
CA VAL A 13 -3.74 13.97 24.94
C VAL A 13 -4.62 12.77 25.30
N ASP A 14 -5.79 12.69 24.67
CA ASP A 14 -6.71 11.58 24.89
C ASP A 14 -6.10 10.29 24.34
N GLN A 15 -6.15 9.22 25.16
CA GLN A 15 -5.57 7.93 24.78
C GLN A 15 -6.21 7.34 23.55
N LYS A 16 -7.54 7.41 23.44
CA LYS A 16 -8.26 6.87 22.28
C LYS A 16 -7.95 7.64 21.02
N GLU A 17 -7.84 8.97 21.14
CA GLU A 17 -7.47 9.80 20.00
C GLU A 17 -6.04 9.52 19.55
N LEU A 18 -5.11 9.36 20.49
CA LEU A 18 -3.74 9.02 20.17
C LEU A 18 -3.66 7.67 19.44
N GLU A 19 -4.40 6.68 19.94
CA GLU A 19 -4.46 5.36 19.34
C GLU A 19 -4.98 5.44 17.91
N LYS A 20 -6.13 6.10 17.72
CA LYS A 20 -6.75 6.27 16.41
C LYS A 20 -5.84 6.98 15.43
N GLU A 21 -5.26 8.10 15.84
CA GLU A 21 -4.37 8.87 14.97
C GLU A 21 -3.07 8.12 14.65
N SER A 22 -2.57 7.33 15.60
CA SER A 22 -1.37 6.52 15.39
C SER A 22 -1.61 5.43 14.33
N ILE A 23 -2.74 4.74 14.42
CA ILE A 23 -3.11 3.70 13.45
C ILE A 23 -3.31 4.33 12.07
N LYS A 24 -4.01 5.45 12.02
CA LYS A 24 -4.30 6.18 10.79
C LYS A 24 -3.00 6.63 10.11
N THR A 25 -2.08 7.18 10.88
CA THR A 25 -0.78 7.63 10.36
C THR A 25 0.04 6.45 9.82
N TYR A 26 0.05 5.34 10.55
CA TYR A 26 0.71 4.11 10.11
C TYR A 26 0.15 3.62 8.77
N LEU A 27 -1.18 3.55 8.67
CA LEU A 27 -1.84 3.08 7.45
C LEU A 27 -1.60 4.02 6.27
N ARG A 28 -1.65 5.32 6.51
CA ARG A 28 -1.39 6.31 5.44
C ARG A 28 0.05 6.22 4.93
N LEU A 29 0.99 5.99 5.84
CA LEU A 29 2.40 5.82 5.45
C LEU A 29 2.58 4.55 4.61
N LYS A 30 1.96 3.45 5.03
CA LYS A 30 2.00 2.20 4.27
C LYS A 30 1.37 2.36 2.90
N LEU A 31 0.24 3.06 2.83
CA LEU A 31 -0.44 3.31 1.56
C LEU A 31 0.45 4.10 0.62
N ARG A 32 1.09 5.14 1.11
CA ARG A 32 1.98 5.97 0.31
C ARG A 32 3.17 5.18 -0.24
N ARG A 33 3.76 4.32 0.58
CA ARG A 33 4.86 3.45 0.16
C ARG A 33 4.40 2.46 -0.90
N CYS A 34 3.23 1.89 -0.70
CA CYS A 34 2.63 0.94 -1.64
C CYS A 34 2.39 1.61 -2.98
N GLU A 35 1.77 2.78 -2.98
CA GLU A 35 1.48 3.53 -4.20
C GLU A 35 2.77 3.95 -4.92
N SER A 36 3.81 4.29 -4.17
CA SER A 36 5.11 4.65 -4.74
C SER A 36 5.75 3.47 -5.47
N GLU A 37 5.69 2.28 -4.89
CA GLU A 37 6.22 1.08 -5.53
C GLU A 37 5.40 0.69 -6.76
N ILE A 38 4.07 0.81 -6.68
CA ILE A 38 3.19 0.59 -7.83
C ILE A 38 3.57 1.53 -8.96
N PHE A 39 3.74 2.81 -8.65
CA PHE A 39 4.12 3.80 -9.65
C PHE A 39 5.45 3.46 -10.33
N ASN A 40 6.44 3.02 -9.56
CA ASN A 40 7.73 2.66 -10.12
C ASN A 40 7.62 1.52 -11.14
N ILE A 41 6.80 0.52 -10.84
CA ILE A 41 6.60 -0.62 -11.75
C ILE A 41 5.78 -0.21 -12.96
N THR A 42 4.66 0.48 -12.74
CA THR A 42 3.78 0.87 -13.86
C THR A 42 4.48 1.84 -14.81
N LYS A 43 5.28 2.74 -14.29
CA LYS A 43 6.08 3.66 -15.09
C LYS A 43 7.08 2.93 -15.98
N LYS A 44 7.73 1.90 -15.42
CA LYS A 44 8.73 1.11 -16.14
C LYS A 44 8.16 0.46 -17.40
N TYR A 45 6.92 -0.01 -17.33
CA TYR A 45 6.25 -0.70 -18.43
C TYR A 45 5.23 0.16 -19.16
N LYS A 46 5.07 1.41 -18.76
CA LYS A 46 4.10 2.36 -19.34
C LYS A 46 2.68 1.82 -19.31
N ILE A 47 2.30 1.29 -18.16
CA ILE A 47 0.97 0.73 -17.89
C ILE A 47 0.39 1.38 -16.65
N SER A 48 -0.85 1.05 -16.29
CA SER A 48 -1.50 1.57 -15.09
C SER A 48 -2.06 0.49 -14.17
N SER A 49 -2.02 -0.79 -14.57
CA SER A 49 -2.59 -1.87 -13.77
C SER A 49 -1.97 -3.23 -14.08
N VAL A 50 -2.23 -4.20 -13.21
CA VAL A 50 -1.87 -5.60 -13.44
C VAL A 50 -2.54 -6.13 -14.71
N GLU A 51 -3.78 -5.71 -14.95
CA GLU A 51 -4.53 -6.14 -16.13
C GLU A 51 -3.85 -5.71 -17.43
N GLU A 52 -3.34 -4.48 -17.44
CA GLU A 52 -2.57 -3.99 -18.60
C GLU A 52 -1.25 -4.74 -18.73
N PHE A 53 -0.63 -5.15 -17.62
CA PHE A 53 0.58 -5.96 -17.64
C PHE A 53 0.30 -7.32 -18.29
N GLU A 54 -0.82 -7.96 -17.91
CA GLU A 54 -1.25 -9.21 -18.53
C GLU A 54 -1.47 -9.05 -20.02
N ASP A 55 -2.04 -7.94 -20.44
CA ASP A 55 -2.27 -7.64 -21.85
C ASP A 55 -0.97 -7.57 -22.64
N LEU A 56 0.10 -7.04 -22.04
CA LEU A 56 1.41 -7.02 -22.69
C LEU A 56 1.91 -8.44 -23.00
N TYR A 57 1.70 -9.37 -22.07
CA TYR A 57 2.06 -10.77 -22.28
C TYR A 57 1.20 -11.41 -23.37
N LYS A 58 -0.11 -11.18 -23.34
CA LYS A 58 -1.05 -11.75 -24.32
C LYS A 58 -0.76 -11.27 -25.73
N LYS A 59 -0.30 -10.02 -25.86
CA LYS A 59 0.03 -9.43 -27.17
C LYS A 59 1.46 -9.75 -27.60
N GLY A 60 2.24 -10.41 -26.74
CA GLY A 60 3.63 -10.72 -27.05
C GLY A 60 4.54 -9.50 -27.09
N GLU A 61 4.13 -8.39 -26.45
CA GLU A 61 4.91 -7.16 -26.46
C GLU A 61 6.07 -7.18 -25.46
N ILE A 62 6.01 -8.07 -24.46
CA ILE A 62 7.10 -8.28 -23.50
C ILE A 62 7.30 -9.77 -23.28
N GLU A 63 8.54 -10.13 -22.91
CA GLU A 63 8.88 -11.50 -22.58
C GLU A 63 8.57 -11.76 -21.11
N GLU A 64 8.17 -12.99 -20.78
CA GLU A 64 7.94 -13.38 -19.40
C GLU A 64 9.23 -13.41 -18.59
N GLU A 65 10.30 -13.92 -19.22
CA GLU A 65 11.59 -13.99 -18.57
C GLU A 65 12.12 -12.57 -18.29
N GLY A 66 12.46 -12.35 -17.01
CA GLY A 66 12.97 -11.05 -16.58
C GLY A 66 11.91 -10.04 -16.21
N THR A 67 10.62 -10.33 -16.45
CA THR A 67 9.53 -9.40 -16.12
C THR A 67 8.52 -9.98 -15.14
N TRP A 68 8.45 -11.31 -15.01
CA TRP A 68 7.44 -11.96 -14.17
C TRP A 68 7.53 -11.56 -12.70
N GLU A 69 8.73 -11.25 -12.20
CA GLU A 69 8.88 -10.80 -10.82
C GLU A 69 8.16 -9.47 -10.59
N ASP A 70 8.30 -8.54 -11.53
CA ASP A 70 7.61 -7.26 -11.46
C ASP A 70 6.11 -7.44 -11.58
N PHE A 71 5.66 -8.38 -12.42
CA PHE A 71 4.25 -8.71 -12.55
C PHE A 71 3.66 -9.19 -11.21
N PHE A 72 4.31 -10.16 -10.57
CA PHE A 72 3.85 -10.67 -9.29
C PHE A 72 3.93 -9.62 -8.19
N ARG A 73 4.97 -8.79 -8.22
CA ARG A 73 5.10 -7.72 -7.25
C ARG A 73 3.97 -6.70 -7.39
N LEU A 74 3.64 -6.31 -8.61
CA LEU A 74 2.55 -5.38 -8.87
C LEU A 74 1.21 -5.95 -8.42
N ASP A 75 0.96 -7.22 -8.72
CA ASP A 75 -0.26 -7.90 -8.30
C ASP A 75 -0.40 -7.89 -6.78
N HIS A 76 0.68 -8.22 -6.08
CA HIS A 76 0.70 -8.21 -4.61
C HIS A 76 0.48 -6.80 -4.05
N LEU A 77 1.12 -5.79 -4.64
CA LEU A 77 0.99 -4.41 -4.20
C LEU A 77 -0.43 -3.87 -4.38
N GLU A 78 -1.09 -4.21 -5.48
CA GLU A 78 -2.47 -3.78 -5.70
C GLU A 78 -3.42 -4.41 -4.67
N ALA A 79 -3.22 -5.68 -4.34
CA ALA A 79 -3.99 -6.36 -3.31
C ALA A 79 -3.75 -5.73 -1.93
N GLU A 80 -2.50 -5.44 -1.61
CA GLU A 80 -2.13 -4.80 -0.35
C GLU A 80 -2.75 -3.40 -0.25
N LYS A 81 -2.72 -2.64 -1.33
CA LYS A 81 -3.33 -1.30 -1.39
C LYS A 81 -4.81 -1.36 -1.03
N GLU A 82 -5.54 -2.34 -1.57
CA GLU A 82 -6.96 -2.49 -1.28
C GLU A 82 -7.20 -2.83 0.19
N LEU A 83 -6.36 -3.67 0.78
CA LEU A 83 -6.48 -4.00 2.20
C LEU A 83 -6.24 -2.77 3.09
N ILE A 84 -5.24 -1.97 2.75
CA ILE A 84 -4.93 -0.75 3.51
C ILE A 84 -6.10 0.24 3.42
N LYS A 85 -6.67 0.42 2.24
CA LYS A 85 -7.83 1.29 2.05
C LYS A 85 -9.03 0.85 2.89
N ARG A 86 -9.28 -0.45 2.91
CA ARG A 86 -10.36 -1.02 3.73
C ARG A 86 -10.12 -0.79 5.21
N ALA A 87 -8.87 -0.95 5.66
CA ALA A 87 -8.51 -0.69 7.05
C ALA A 87 -8.72 0.78 7.41
N LEU A 88 -8.37 1.71 6.51
CA LEU A 88 -8.59 3.14 6.73
C LEU A 88 -10.07 3.47 6.85
N GLU A 89 -10.92 2.80 6.08
CA GLU A 89 -12.37 2.99 6.15
C GLU A 89 -12.92 2.66 7.53
N GLU A 90 -12.34 1.67 8.22
CA GLU A 90 -12.77 1.30 9.56
C GLU A 90 -12.52 2.40 10.60
N LEU A 91 -11.66 3.36 10.31
CA LEU A 91 -11.32 4.46 11.22
C LEU A 91 -12.17 5.72 11.01
N GLN A 92 -13.07 5.71 10.06
CA GLN A 92 -13.91 6.86 9.75
C GLN A 92 -15.26 6.82 10.48
#